data_d2f3ba03f35549fb6c8ab0283728d60a
#
_entry.id   d2f3ba03f35549fb6c8ab0283728d60a
#
_cell.length_a   1.000
_cell.length_b   1.000
_cell.length_c   1.000
_cell.angle_alpha   90.00
_cell.angle_beta   90.00
_cell.angle_gamma   90.00
#
_symmetry.space_group_name_H-M   'P 1'
#
loop_
_entity.id
_entity.type
_entity.pdbx_description
1 polymer ?
#
loop_
_entity_poly.entity_id
_entity_poly.type
_entity_poly.pdbx_seq_one_letter_code
_entity_poly.pdbx_strand_id
1 'polypeptide(L)'
;QSRSSAASDVYKRQEEEESSDEGSEDQVDESEDGSEDDLGSATDLSTPVPVAMWDFQHCDPRRCSGKKLARHGLIKEMRVNQKFRGIVLTPHATQVLSPADAPILREYGVAVVECSWARLDEIPFGKIKSPHERLLPRLMATNPVNYGKPFKLNCVEALAAAFYICQAKPLGDQLLSCL
;
A
#
# COMPACT_ATOMS: atom_id res chain seq x y z
N GLN A 1 -10.80 -32.28 4.98
CA GLN A 1 -9.45 -31.75 5.15
C GLN A 1 -9.41 -30.32 4.62
N SER A 2 -9.23 -29.39 5.54
CA SER A 2 -9.08 -27.95 5.32
C SER A 2 -7.77 -27.69 4.55
N ARG A 3 -7.86 -27.17 3.34
CA ARG A 3 -6.70 -26.69 2.59
C ARG A 3 -6.26 -25.36 3.19
N SER A 4 -5.19 -25.38 3.99
CA SER A 4 -4.48 -24.19 4.45
C SER A 4 -4.05 -23.38 3.22
N SER A 5 -4.35 -22.09 3.24
CA SER A 5 -4.07 -21.19 2.12
C SER A 5 -2.56 -20.93 2.04
N ALA A 6 -1.96 -21.17 0.89
CA ALA A 6 -0.53 -20.93 0.64
C ALA A 6 -0.06 -19.48 0.96
N ALA A 7 -0.98 -18.55 1.01
CA ALA A 7 -0.73 -17.17 1.46
C ALA A 7 -0.50 -17.08 2.97
N SER A 8 -1.27 -17.84 3.75
CA SER A 8 -1.09 -17.97 5.20
C SER A 8 0.30 -18.52 5.54
N ASP A 9 0.77 -19.45 4.71
CA ASP A 9 2.07 -20.11 4.93
C ASP A 9 3.25 -19.21 4.56
N VAL A 10 3.11 -18.34 3.56
CA VAL A 10 4.13 -17.34 3.21
C VAL A 10 4.24 -16.28 4.31
N TYR A 11 3.13 -15.86 4.89
CA TYR A 11 3.14 -14.89 5.99
C TYR A 11 3.57 -15.51 7.32
N LYS A 12 3.18 -16.76 7.64
CA LYS A 12 3.61 -17.46 8.86
C LYS A 12 5.09 -17.77 8.89
N ARG A 13 5.71 -18.00 7.74
CA ARG A 13 7.16 -18.28 7.67
C ARG A 13 8.02 -17.06 7.99
N GLN A 14 7.47 -15.85 7.82
CA GLN A 14 8.13 -14.59 8.24
C GLN A 14 7.97 -14.34 9.74
N GLU A 15 6.91 -14.82 10.38
CA GLU A 15 6.71 -14.68 11.84
C GLU A 15 7.62 -15.59 12.66
N GLU A 16 8.07 -16.73 12.10
CA GLU A 16 8.95 -17.68 12.80
C GLU A 16 10.43 -17.27 12.79
N GLU A 17 10.87 -16.39 11.88
CA GLU A 17 12.24 -15.88 11.81
C GLU A 17 12.50 -14.63 12.67
N GLU A 18 11.46 -13.93 13.17
CA GLU A 18 11.59 -12.71 14.00
C GLU A 18 11.59 -12.96 15.53
N SER A 19 11.52 -14.20 16.01
CA SER A 19 11.41 -14.49 17.46
C SER A 19 12.72 -14.63 18.22
N SER A 20 13.85 -14.16 17.67
CA SER A 20 15.14 -14.19 18.39
C SER A 20 15.92 -12.90 18.18
N ASP A 21 15.51 -11.83 18.83
CA ASP A 21 16.42 -10.79 19.31
C ASP A 21 15.76 -10.02 20.47
N GLU A 22 16.18 -10.33 21.68
CA GLU A 22 15.86 -9.58 22.88
C GLU A 22 16.89 -8.47 23.08
N GLY A 23 16.38 -7.22 23.25
CA GLY A 23 17.06 -6.26 24.11
C GLY A 23 17.76 -5.09 23.43
N SER A 24 17.10 -3.93 23.45
CA SER A 24 17.66 -2.72 24.10
C SER A 24 16.58 -1.65 24.21
N GLU A 25 16.35 -1.21 25.45
CA GLU A 25 15.58 -0.04 25.81
C GLU A 25 16.35 1.21 25.38
N ASP A 26 15.85 1.93 24.40
CA ASP A 26 16.26 3.31 24.14
C ASP A 26 15.07 4.25 24.34
N GLN A 27 15.23 5.10 25.34
CA GLN A 27 14.35 6.19 25.71
C GLN A 27 14.21 7.13 24.52
N VAL A 28 12.98 7.27 24.02
CA VAL A 28 12.66 8.28 23.00
C VAL A 28 12.26 9.57 23.69
N ASP A 29 13.08 10.57 23.46
CA ASP A 29 12.84 11.98 23.75
C ASP A 29 11.61 12.44 22.95
N GLU A 30 10.56 12.87 23.66
CA GLU A 30 9.38 13.48 23.09
C GLU A 30 9.72 14.91 22.67
N SER A 31 10.11 15.09 21.40
CA SER A 31 10.02 16.39 20.76
C SER A 31 8.76 16.44 19.91
N GLU A 32 7.72 17.09 20.45
CA GLU A 32 6.57 17.56 19.71
C GLU A 32 7.04 18.61 18.69
N ASP A 33 7.37 18.19 17.48
CA ASP A 33 7.43 19.08 16.33
C ASP A 33 6.12 18.95 15.55
N GLY A 34 5.18 19.83 15.92
CA GLY A 34 3.94 20.05 15.20
C GLY A 34 4.21 20.80 13.90
N SER A 35 4.76 20.15 12.90
CA SER A 35 4.62 20.61 11.54
C SER A 35 3.27 20.09 11.03
N GLU A 36 2.26 20.94 11.13
CA GLU A 36 1.09 20.91 10.27
C GLU A 36 1.57 21.12 8.83
N ASP A 37 2.13 20.05 8.24
CA ASP A 37 2.39 20.03 6.80
C ASP A 37 1.05 20.06 6.09
N ASP A 38 0.73 21.28 5.69
CA ASP A 38 -0.31 21.68 4.76
C ASP A 38 -0.50 20.61 3.64
N LEU A 39 -1.52 19.75 3.83
CA LEU A 39 -2.08 18.90 2.79
C LEU A 39 -2.85 19.72 1.74
N GLY A 40 -2.66 21.03 1.74
CA GLY A 40 -3.32 22.03 0.93
C GLY A 40 -2.52 22.54 -0.24
N SER A 41 -1.80 21.70 -0.97
CA SER A 41 -1.49 22.01 -2.36
C SER A 41 -2.21 21.00 -3.22
N ALA A 42 -3.35 21.39 -3.74
CA ALA A 42 -4.10 20.69 -4.75
C ALA A 42 -3.21 20.44 -5.98
N THR A 43 -2.48 19.33 -5.98
CA THR A 43 -2.26 18.65 -7.24
C THR A 43 -3.65 18.25 -7.68
N ASP A 44 -4.09 18.76 -8.81
CA ASP A 44 -5.34 18.44 -9.47
C ASP A 44 -5.36 16.94 -9.80
N LEU A 45 -5.56 16.14 -8.73
CA LEU A 45 -5.81 14.72 -8.87
C LEU A 45 -7.22 14.65 -9.44
N SER A 46 -7.34 14.14 -10.63
CA SER A 46 -8.64 13.90 -11.30
C SER A 46 -9.58 13.00 -10.48
N THR A 47 -9.09 12.42 -9.38
CA THR A 47 -9.87 11.64 -8.42
C THR A 47 -10.17 12.48 -7.16
N PRO A 48 -11.40 12.47 -6.66
CA PRO A 48 -11.77 13.19 -5.43
C PRO A 48 -11.20 12.53 -4.16
N VAL A 49 -10.61 11.33 -4.26
CA VAL A 49 -10.10 10.52 -3.15
C VAL A 49 -8.57 10.58 -3.17
N PRO A 50 -7.90 10.90 -2.05
CA PRO A 50 -6.45 10.93 -1.99
C PRO A 50 -5.84 9.55 -2.30
N VAL A 51 -4.91 9.50 -3.25
CA VAL A 51 -4.16 8.29 -3.61
C VAL A 51 -2.68 8.58 -3.46
N ALA A 52 -1.96 7.74 -2.72
CA ALA A 52 -0.57 7.96 -2.42
C ALA A 52 0.29 6.70 -2.53
N MET A 53 1.61 6.87 -2.63
CA MET A 53 2.56 5.77 -2.56
C MET A 53 3.87 6.20 -1.88
N TRP A 54 4.51 5.25 -1.19
CA TRP A 54 5.91 5.34 -0.87
C TRP A 54 6.71 4.57 -1.91
N ASP A 55 7.61 5.26 -2.58
CA ASP A 55 8.44 4.67 -3.63
C ASP A 55 9.86 4.40 -3.12
N PHE A 56 10.24 3.13 -3.09
CA PHE A 56 11.56 2.67 -2.66
C PHE A 56 12.55 2.50 -3.82
N GLN A 57 12.17 2.92 -5.02
CA GLN A 57 13.03 2.91 -6.21
C GLN A 57 13.59 1.52 -6.57
N HIS A 58 12.85 0.47 -6.25
CA HIS A 58 13.23 -0.91 -6.58
C HIS A 58 12.91 -1.29 -8.03
N CYS A 59 12.11 -0.50 -8.71
CA CYS A 59 11.62 -0.78 -10.06
C CYS A 59 12.18 0.21 -11.08
N ASP A 60 12.36 -0.22 -12.33
CA ASP A 60 12.69 0.70 -13.44
C ASP A 60 11.56 1.74 -13.57
N PRO A 61 11.86 3.05 -13.43
CA PRO A 61 10.85 4.10 -13.50
C PRO A 61 10.02 4.13 -14.79
N ARG A 62 10.59 3.63 -15.90
CA ARG A 62 9.91 3.56 -17.21
C ARG A 62 8.83 2.49 -17.24
N ARG A 63 9.01 1.42 -16.47
CA ARG A 63 8.15 0.22 -16.43
C ARG A 63 7.28 0.16 -15.18
N CYS A 64 7.53 1.01 -14.20
CA CYS A 64 6.83 1.03 -12.93
C CYS A 64 5.42 1.61 -13.08
N SER A 65 4.41 0.85 -12.67
CA SER A 65 3.01 1.27 -12.74
C SER A 65 2.70 2.44 -11.80
N GLY A 66 3.27 2.46 -10.60
CA GLY A 66 3.12 3.58 -9.67
C GLY A 66 3.71 4.89 -10.23
N LYS A 67 4.92 4.82 -10.80
CA LYS A 67 5.53 6.00 -11.46
C LYS A 67 4.71 6.47 -12.67
N LYS A 68 4.05 5.56 -13.38
CA LYS A 68 3.15 5.93 -14.48
C LYS A 68 1.97 6.73 -13.96
N LEU A 69 1.32 6.27 -12.88
CA LEU A 69 0.24 7.03 -12.24
C LEU A 69 0.71 8.40 -11.73
N ALA A 70 1.91 8.48 -11.15
CA ALA A 70 2.46 9.76 -10.67
C ALA A 70 2.66 10.77 -11.83
N ARG A 71 3.15 10.30 -12.98
CA ARG A 71 3.27 11.16 -14.19
C ARG A 71 1.91 11.68 -14.71
N HIS A 72 0.85 10.92 -14.49
CA HIS A 72 -0.52 11.33 -14.83
C HIS A 72 -1.20 12.16 -13.72
N GLY A 73 -0.52 12.45 -12.63
CA GLY A 73 -1.08 13.20 -11.50
C GLY A 73 -2.14 12.44 -10.70
N LEU A 74 -2.23 11.12 -10.86
CA LEU A 74 -3.26 10.28 -10.22
C LEU A 74 -2.84 9.69 -8.87
N ILE A 75 -1.57 9.83 -8.50
CA ILE A 75 -1.02 9.36 -7.22
C ILE A 75 0.05 10.32 -6.72
N LYS A 76 0.05 10.59 -5.42
CA LYS A 76 1.07 11.40 -4.75
C LYS A 76 2.20 10.51 -4.25
N GLU A 77 3.45 10.86 -4.57
CA GLU A 77 4.61 10.24 -3.96
C GLU A 77 4.86 10.82 -2.57
N MET A 78 5.06 9.94 -1.58
CA MET A 78 5.34 10.31 -0.19
C MET A 78 6.76 9.95 0.21
N ARG A 79 7.34 10.72 1.12
CA ARG A 79 8.61 10.40 1.78
C ARG A 79 8.40 9.30 2.83
N VAL A 80 9.41 8.50 3.13
CA VAL A 80 9.34 7.36 4.06
C VAL A 80 8.80 7.74 5.45
N ASN A 81 9.15 8.91 5.97
CA ASN A 81 8.71 9.37 7.29
C ASN A 81 7.35 10.10 7.27
N GLN A 82 6.76 10.29 6.12
CA GLN A 82 5.47 10.95 5.99
C GLN A 82 4.35 9.98 6.36
N LYS A 83 3.50 10.36 7.32
CA LYS A 83 2.35 9.57 7.76
C LYS A 83 1.20 9.68 6.76
N PHE A 84 0.43 8.62 6.63
CA PHE A 84 -0.81 8.59 5.85
C PHE A 84 -1.97 8.19 6.76
N ARG A 85 -3.06 8.95 6.73
CA ARG A 85 -4.22 8.75 7.62
C ARG A 85 -5.23 7.75 7.06
N GLY A 86 -5.20 7.49 5.77
CA GLY A 86 -6.11 6.59 5.08
C GLY A 86 -5.71 5.14 5.16
N ILE A 87 -6.28 4.34 4.27
CA ILE A 87 -5.98 2.91 4.17
C ILE A 87 -4.57 2.73 3.59
N VAL A 88 -3.74 1.94 4.25
CA VAL A 88 -2.45 1.50 3.72
C VAL A 88 -2.54 0.02 3.37
N LEU A 89 -2.33 -0.28 2.10
CA LEU A 89 -2.29 -1.66 1.61
C LEU A 89 -0.91 -2.23 1.89
N THR A 90 -0.84 -3.20 2.79
CA THR A 90 0.42 -3.83 3.22
C THR A 90 0.24 -5.33 3.41
N PRO A 91 1.25 -6.15 3.06
CA PRO A 91 1.21 -7.58 3.31
C PRO A 91 1.27 -7.95 4.79
N HIS A 92 1.69 -7.02 5.65
CA HIS A 92 1.80 -7.24 7.10
C HIS A 92 0.50 -6.96 7.88
N ALA A 93 -0.54 -6.43 7.22
CA ALA A 93 -1.81 -6.19 7.87
C ALA A 93 -2.51 -7.50 8.25
N THR A 94 -3.17 -7.49 9.41
CA THR A 94 -3.97 -8.62 9.89
C THR A 94 -5.42 -8.54 9.46
N GLN A 95 -5.90 -7.36 9.11
CA GLN A 95 -7.27 -7.13 8.68
C GLN A 95 -7.35 -7.08 7.15
N VAL A 96 -8.26 -7.88 6.58
CA VAL A 96 -8.53 -7.87 5.14
C VAL A 96 -9.41 -6.69 4.78
N LEU A 97 -9.06 -6.01 3.69
CA LEU A 97 -9.87 -4.94 3.11
C LEU A 97 -11.26 -5.44 2.73
N SER A 98 -12.28 -4.71 3.12
CA SER A 98 -13.68 -5.06 2.89
C SER A 98 -14.52 -3.85 2.49
N PRO A 99 -15.77 -4.04 2.03
CA PRO A 99 -16.68 -2.93 1.76
C PRO A 99 -16.95 -2.02 2.97
N ALA A 100 -16.78 -2.52 4.20
CA ALA A 100 -16.92 -1.73 5.42
C ALA A 100 -15.85 -0.62 5.54
N ASP A 101 -14.75 -0.71 4.81
CA ASP A 101 -13.68 0.29 4.78
C ASP A 101 -13.98 1.46 3.82
N ALA A 102 -15.09 1.41 3.08
CA ALA A 102 -15.45 2.45 2.12
C ALA A 102 -15.52 3.87 2.71
N PRO A 103 -16.04 4.10 3.92
CA PRO A 103 -16.02 5.44 4.53
C PRO A 103 -14.60 5.97 4.75
N ILE A 104 -13.69 5.13 5.26
CA ILE A 104 -12.29 5.49 5.49
C ILE A 104 -11.59 5.83 4.17
N LEU A 105 -11.82 5.00 3.14
CA LEU A 105 -11.24 5.22 1.82
C LEU A 105 -11.72 6.54 1.20
N ARG A 106 -13.00 6.87 1.32
CA ARG A 106 -13.57 8.11 0.75
C ARG A 106 -13.06 9.36 1.47
N GLU A 107 -12.88 9.30 2.77
CA GLU A 107 -12.49 10.44 3.58
C GLU A 107 -10.98 10.67 3.57
N TYR A 108 -10.19 9.60 3.74
CA TYR A 108 -8.74 9.70 3.93
C TYR A 108 -7.91 9.10 2.79
N GLY A 109 -8.55 8.39 1.87
CA GLY A 109 -7.88 7.82 0.71
C GLY A 109 -7.20 6.48 0.95
N VAL A 110 -6.33 6.10 0.00
CA VAL A 110 -5.60 4.84 -0.01
C VAL A 110 -4.15 5.02 -0.45
N ALA A 111 -3.25 4.32 0.19
CA ALA A 111 -1.82 4.32 -0.14
C ALA A 111 -1.27 2.92 -0.33
N VAL A 112 -0.23 2.81 -1.16
CA VAL A 112 0.51 1.58 -1.43
C VAL A 112 2.00 1.78 -1.23
N VAL A 113 2.72 0.66 -1.12
CA VAL A 113 4.18 0.63 -1.11
C VAL A 113 4.66 0.17 -2.48
N GLU A 114 5.37 1.05 -3.20
CA GLU A 114 5.98 0.71 -4.50
C GLU A 114 7.36 0.12 -4.26
N CYS A 115 7.43 -1.20 -4.33
CA CYS A 115 8.68 -1.94 -4.18
C CYS A 115 8.66 -3.23 -5.01
N SER A 116 9.82 -3.84 -5.18
CA SER A 116 9.92 -5.18 -5.74
C SER A 116 9.47 -6.23 -4.72
N TRP A 117 8.61 -7.16 -5.12
CA TRP A 117 8.22 -8.31 -4.29
C TRP A 117 9.41 -9.16 -3.81
N ALA A 118 10.53 -9.15 -4.56
CA ALA A 118 11.74 -9.86 -4.18
C ALA A 118 12.58 -9.14 -3.11
N ARG A 119 12.25 -7.89 -2.79
CA ARG A 119 12.99 -7.02 -1.86
C ARG A 119 12.07 -6.46 -0.78
N LEU A 120 11.01 -7.19 -0.45
CA LEU A 120 10.00 -6.75 0.50
C LEU A 120 10.57 -6.61 1.92
N ASP A 121 11.54 -7.43 2.27
CA ASP A 121 12.31 -7.42 3.52
C ASP A 121 13.15 -6.15 3.73
N GLU A 122 13.47 -5.43 2.65
CA GLU A 122 14.20 -4.16 2.73
C GLU A 122 13.31 -2.97 3.11
N ILE A 123 12.00 -3.15 3.17
CA ILE A 123 11.04 -2.07 3.42
C ILE A 123 10.87 -1.83 4.92
N PRO A 124 11.11 -0.60 5.40
CA PRO A 124 10.94 -0.27 6.81
C PRO A 124 9.45 -0.06 7.16
N PHE A 125 8.65 -1.13 7.14
CA PHE A 125 7.21 -1.07 7.41
C PHE A 125 6.88 -0.41 8.75
N GLY A 126 7.76 -0.49 9.74
CA GLY A 126 7.60 0.21 11.01
C GLY A 126 7.52 1.74 10.89
N LYS A 127 8.10 2.34 9.83
CA LYS A 127 8.12 3.79 9.58
C LYS A 127 6.96 4.27 8.69
N ILE A 128 6.24 3.36 8.05
CA ILE A 128 5.13 3.67 7.12
C ILE A 128 3.78 3.18 7.65
N LYS A 129 3.62 3.17 8.98
CA LYS A 129 2.39 2.73 9.65
C LYS A 129 1.23 3.70 9.46
N SER A 130 0.03 3.13 9.39
CA SER A 130 -1.25 3.83 9.41
C SER A 130 -2.18 3.17 10.45
N PRO A 131 -3.14 3.91 11.01
CA PRO A 131 -4.19 3.30 11.83
C PRO A 131 -5.10 2.35 11.04
N HIS A 132 -5.05 2.39 9.71
CA HIS A 132 -5.93 1.64 8.82
C HIS A 132 -5.14 0.75 7.85
N GLU A 133 -4.24 -0.07 8.37
CA GLU A 133 -3.53 -1.06 7.54
C GLU A 133 -4.50 -2.16 7.12
N ARG A 134 -4.45 -2.53 5.82
CA ARG A 134 -5.29 -3.57 5.26
C ARG A 134 -4.51 -4.48 4.33
N LEU A 135 -4.87 -5.77 4.38
CA LEU A 135 -4.42 -6.78 3.45
C LEU A 135 -5.45 -6.90 2.32
N LEU A 136 -5.02 -6.96 1.09
CA LEU A 136 -5.92 -7.32 -0.02
C LEU A 136 -6.31 -8.80 0.07
N PRO A 137 -7.54 -9.16 -0.30
CA PRO A 137 -7.92 -10.56 -0.43
C PRO A 137 -7.07 -11.27 -1.49
N ARG A 138 -7.21 -12.59 -1.58
CA ARG A 138 -6.47 -13.37 -2.58
C ARG A 138 -6.94 -12.99 -3.99
N LEU A 139 -6.17 -12.14 -4.66
CA LEU A 139 -6.38 -11.73 -6.03
C LEU A 139 -5.23 -12.24 -6.91
N MET A 140 -5.54 -12.50 -8.17
CA MET A 140 -4.56 -12.96 -9.15
C MET A 140 -3.98 -11.76 -9.89
N ALA A 141 -2.66 -11.71 -9.99
CA ALA A 141 -1.98 -10.68 -10.76
C ALA A 141 -2.23 -10.87 -12.26
N THR A 142 -2.53 -9.78 -12.95
CA THR A 142 -2.70 -9.72 -14.41
C THR A 142 -1.56 -8.95 -15.10
N ASN A 143 -0.65 -8.38 -14.31
CA ASN A 143 0.51 -7.67 -14.85
C ASN A 143 1.50 -8.63 -15.54
N PRO A 144 2.25 -8.17 -16.56
CA PRO A 144 3.11 -9.03 -17.37
C PRO A 144 4.21 -9.76 -16.56
N VAL A 145 4.67 -9.16 -15.46
CA VAL A 145 5.77 -9.72 -14.64
C VAL A 145 5.30 -10.86 -13.75
N ASN A 146 4.09 -10.74 -13.21
CA ASN A 146 3.55 -11.68 -12.23
C ASN A 146 2.23 -12.33 -12.66
N TYR A 147 1.97 -12.38 -13.96
CA TYR A 147 0.72 -12.92 -14.49
C TYR A 147 0.37 -14.29 -13.88
N GLY A 148 -0.86 -14.42 -13.40
CA GLY A 148 -1.37 -15.64 -12.79
C GLY A 148 -0.83 -15.95 -11.39
N LYS A 149 0.06 -15.13 -10.82
CA LYS A 149 0.55 -15.33 -9.45
C LYS A 149 -0.39 -14.66 -8.45
N PRO A 150 -0.88 -15.41 -7.43
CA PRO A 150 -1.72 -14.83 -6.40
C PRO A 150 -0.93 -13.80 -5.57
N PHE A 151 -1.61 -12.77 -5.10
CA PHE A 151 -1.10 -11.67 -4.26
C PHE A 151 -0.04 -10.76 -4.89
N LYS A 152 0.62 -11.12 -5.98
CA LYS A 152 1.72 -10.35 -6.58
C LYS A 152 1.22 -9.25 -7.52
N LEU A 153 0.28 -8.46 -7.02
CA LEU A 153 -0.27 -7.31 -7.72
C LEU A 153 0.78 -6.20 -7.87
N ASN A 154 0.70 -5.45 -8.96
CA ASN A 154 1.41 -4.18 -9.06
C ASN A 154 0.61 -3.06 -8.36
N CYS A 155 1.18 -1.85 -8.26
CA CYS A 155 0.53 -0.74 -7.55
C CYS A 155 -0.82 -0.35 -8.15
N VAL A 156 -0.94 -0.31 -9.47
CA VAL A 156 -2.22 0.02 -10.12
C VAL A 156 -3.28 -1.04 -9.84
N GLU A 157 -2.93 -2.32 -9.97
CA GLU A 157 -3.84 -3.43 -9.67
C GLU A 157 -4.29 -3.40 -8.20
N ALA A 158 -3.37 -3.14 -7.28
CA ALA A 158 -3.69 -3.07 -5.85
C ALA A 158 -4.62 -1.91 -5.52
N LEU A 159 -4.37 -0.72 -6.06
CA LEU A 159 -5.22 0.45 -5.88
C LEU A 159 -6.58 0.28 -6.51
N ALA A 160 -6.65 -0.21 -7.76
CA ALA A 160 -7.92 -0.47 -8.43
C ALA A 160 -8.75 -1.51 -7.65
N ALA A 161 -8.13 -2.58 -7.17
CA ALA A 161 -8.79 -3.57 -6.33
C ALA A 161 -9.38 -2.94 -5.07
N ALA A 162 -8.65 -2.03 -4.39
CA ALA A 162 -9.15 -1.34 -3.22
C ALA A 162 -10.39 -0.50 -3.56
N PHE A 163 -10.38 0.22 -4.66
CA PHE A 163 -11.55 1.00 -5.10
C PHE A 163 -12.74 0.10 -5.45
N TYR A 164 -12.53 -1.02 -6.13
CA TYR A 164 -13.62 -1.96 -6.44
C TYR A 164 -14.22 -2.57 -5.19
N ILE A 165 -13.39 -3.02 -4.24
CA ILE A 165 -13.85 -3.62 -2.98
C ILE A 165 -14.65 -2.59 -2.17
N CYS A 166 -14.19 -1.35 -2.12
CA CYS A 166 -14.85 -0.26 -1.40
C CYS A 166 -15.97 0.43 -2.20
N GLN A 167 -16.48 -0.21 -3.27
CA GLN A 167 -17.61 0.27 -4.07
C GLN A 167 -17.37 1.65 -4.73
N ALA A 168 -16.13 1.96 -5.06
CA ALA A 168 -15.73 3.17 -5.78
C ALA A 168 -15.21 2.82 -7.19
N LYS A 169 -15.94 1.96 -7.91
CA LYS A 169 -15.56 1.42 -9.21
C LYS A 169 -15.08 2.48 -10.23
N PRO A 170 -15.74 3.65 -10.40
CA PRO A 170 -15.28 4.65 -11.37
C PRO A 170 -13.84 5.10 -11.14
N LEU A 171 -13.39 5.20 -9.88
CA LEU A 171 -12.00 5.56 -9.54
C LEU A 171 -11.03 4.43 -9.89
N GLY A 172 -11.43 3.18 -9.68
CA GLY A 172 -10.65 2.02 -10.10
C GLY A 172 -10.49 1.95 -11.62
N ASP A 173 -11.58 2.18 -12.37
CA ASP A 173 -11.57 2.22 -13.84
C ASP A 173 -10.63 3.33 -14.36
N GLN A 174 -10.65 4.50 -13.72
CA GLN A 174 -9.77 5.62 -14.07
C GLN A 174 -8.28 5.24 -13.91
N LEU A 175 -7.91 4.58 -12.82
CA LEU A 175 -6.51 4.14 -12.64
C LEU A 175 -6.10 3.11 -13.68
N LEU A 176 -6.98 2.15 -13.99
CA LEU A 176 -6.71 1.11 -14.99
C LEU A 176 -6.62 1.67 -16.41
N SER A 177 -7.36 2.72 -16.73
CA SER A 177 -7.32 3.35 -18.06
C SER A 177 -5.98 3.99 -18.40
N CYS A 178 -5.12 4.21 -17.39
CA CYS A 178 -3.77 4.76 -17.55
C CYS A 178 -2.71 3.70 -17.87
N LEU A 179 -3.05 2.39 -17.89
CA LEU A 179 -2.13 1.31 -18.22
C LEU A 179 -2.01 1.12 -19.73
#